data_2cc0766562ee1038cae686041e93029b
#
_entry.id   2cc0766562ee1038cae686041e93029b
#
_cell.length_a   1.000
_cell.length_b   1.000
_cell.length_c   1.000
_cell.angle_alpha   90.00
_cell.angle_beta   90.00
_cell.angle_gamma   90.00
#
_symmetry.space_group_name_H-M   'P 1'
#
loop_
_entity.id
_entity.type
_entity.pdbx_description
1 polymer ?
#
loop_
_entity_poly.entity_id
_entity_poly.type
_entity_poly.pdbx_seq_one_letter_code
_entity_poly.pdbx_strand_id
1 'polypeptide(L)'
;MAKNTSDSIEEYIKQLLAQSGIAEIKRSNLADTFQVVPSQINYVIKTRFTESRGYTVESKRGGGGYIRIARVRFSDQHQMFGNLMANIGERISEQVFTDLIQLLFDEKSLLNVKEI
;
A
#
# COMPACT_ATOMS: atom_id res chain seq x y z
N MET A 1 -1.27 23.21 10.33
CA MET A 1 -1.27 22.07 11.26
C MET A 1 0.01 21.29 11.14
N ALA A 2 0.65 21.03 12.26
CA ALA A 2 1.90 20.25 12.23
C ALA A 2 1.60 18.79 11.87
N LYS A 3 2.37 18.26 10.94
CA LYS A 3 2.31 16.84 10.62
C LYS A 3 2.90 16.04 11.77
N ASN A 4 2.27 14.91 12.11
CA ASN A 4 2.88 13.99 13.06
C ASN A 4 3.99 13.19 12.36
N THR A 5 4.76 12.45 13.14
CA THR A 5 5.89 11.69 12.62
C THR A 5 5.43 10.63 11.61
N SER A 6 4.29 9.99 11.85
CA SER A 6 3.74 9.00 10.94
C SER A 6 3.40 9.60 9.58
N ASP A 7 2.85 10.81 9.56
CA ASP A 7 2.56 11.51 8.31
C ASP A 7 3.85 11.85 7.54
N SER A 8 4.89 12.25 8.24
CA SER A 8 6.18 12.56 7.62
C SER A 8 6.83 11.32 7.02
N ILE A 9 6.75 10.19 7.71
CA ILE A 9 7.27 8.91 7.20
C ILE A 9 6.49 8.49 5.96
N GLU A 10 5.17 8.59 6.00
CA GLU A 10 4.32 8.26 4.87
C GLU A 10 4.66 9.12 3.66
N GLU A 11 4.81 10.40 3.84
CA GLU A 11 5.14 11.33 2.76
C GLU A 11 6.51 11.01 2.14
N TYR A 12 7.50 10.71 2.96
CA TYR A 12 8.84 10.32 2.50
C TYR A 12 8.77 9.08 1.61
N ILE A 13 8.04 8.04 2.05
CA ILE A 13 7.89 6.82 1.28
C ILE A 13 7.15 7.09 -0.05
N LYS A 14 6.11 7.92 -0.01
CA LYS A 14 5.37 8.29 -1.22
C LYS A 14 6.23 9.04 -2.23
N GLN A 15 7.16 9.86 -1.76
CA GLN A 15 8.10 10.53 -2.64
C GLN A 15 9.04 9.53 -3.33
N LEU A 16 9.51 8.52 -2.62
CA LEU A 16 10.32 7.46 -3.21
C LEU A 16 9.52 6.69 -4.26
N LEU A 17 8.28 6.37 -3.96
CA LEU A 17 7.40 5.67 -4.90
C LEU A 17 7.12 6.51 -6.15
N ALA A 18 6.99 7.82 -6.01
CA ALA A 18 6.75 8.71 -7.14
C ALA A 18 7.94 8.74 -8.10
N GLN A 19 9.15 8.53 -7.62
CA GLN A 19 10.35 8.56 -8.44
C GLN A 19 10.51 7.32 -9.31
N SER A 20 10.24 6.14 -8.76
CA SER A 20 10.53 4.87 -9.45
C SER A 20 9.43 3.83 -9.35
N GLY A 21 8.37 4.09 -8.60
CA GLY A 21 7.30 3.14 -8.36
C GLY A 21 7.64 2.09 -7.30
N ILE A 22 8.85 2.09 -6.80
CA ILE A 22 9.34 1.15 -5.80
C ILE A 22 10.10 1.92 -4.73
N ALA A 23 9.82 1.62 -3.47
CA ALA A 23 10.56 2.14 -2.34
C ALA A 23 11.25 0.99 -1.62
N GLU A 24 12.58 1.00 -1.61
CA GLU A 24 13.37 0.02 -0.89
C GLU A 24 13.94 0.68 0.36
N ILE A 25 13.58 0.16 1.52
CA ILE A 25 13.83 0.81 2.79
C ILE A 25 14.49 -0.16 3.75
N LYS A 26 15.54 0.30 4.43
CA LYS A 26 16.03 -0.39 5.62
C LYS A 26 15.29 0.19 6.82
N ARG A 27 14.61 -0.67 7.56
CA ARG A 27 13.80 -0.27 8.71
C ARG A 27 14.62 0.52 9.73
N SER A 28 15.83 0.06 10.02
CA SER A 28 16.73 0.72 10.96
C SER A 28 17.17 2.10 10.47
N ASN A 29 17.47 2.23 9.19
CA ASN A 29 17.90 3.52 8.63
C ASN A 29 16.77 4.54 8.68
N LEU A 30 15.57 4.12 8.35
CA LEU A 30 14.41 5.01 8.36
C LEU A 30 14.06 5.41 9.79
N ALA A 31 14.16 4.47 10.73
CA ALA A 31 13.94 4.75 12.13
C ALA A 31 14.95 5.78 12.65
N ASP A 32 16.21 5.66 12.27
CA ASP A 32 17.24 6.62 12.64
C ASP A 32 16.99 8.00 12.02
N THR A 33 16.60 8.02 10.76
CA THR A 33 16.34 9.28 10.04
C THR A 33 15.22 10.08 10.71
N PHE A 34 14.16 9.41 11.14
CA PHE A 34 13.03 10.05 11.78
C PHE A 34 13.10 10.03 13.30
N GLN A 35 14.16 9.47 13.86
CA GLN A 35 14.38 9.38 15.31
C GLN A 35 13.21 8.71 16.02
N VAL A 36 12.79 7.57 15.49
CA VAL A 36 11.72 6.75 16.05
C VAL A 36 12.22 5.32 16.22
N VAL A 37 11.47 4.52 16.97
CA VAL A 37 11.76 3.09 17.09
C VAL A 37 11.32 2.35 15.83
N PRO A 38 11.95 1.22 15.46
CA PRO A 38 11.59 0.48 14.25
C PRO A 38 10.13 0.04 14.22
N SER A 39 9.52 -0.21 15.37
CA SER A 39 8.09 -0.56 15.42
C SER A 39 7.18 0.56 14.90
N GLN A 40 7.62 1.82 15.00
CA GLN A 40 6.87 2.95 14.46
C GLN A 40 6.87 2.89 12.92
N ILE A 41 7.98 2.50 12.33
CA ILE A 41 8.07 2.32 10.88
C ILE A 41 7.12 1.20 10.43
N ASN A 42 7.11 0.07 11.15
CA ASN A 42 6.19 -1.02 10.86
C ASN A 42 4.74 -0.58 10.94
N TYR A 43 4.41 0.21 11.94
CA TYR A 43 3.05 0.72 12.13
C TYR A 43 2.60 1.56 10.93
N VAL A 44 3.45 2.47 10.46
CA VAL A 44 3.13 3.32 9.32
C VAL A 44 2.91 2.45 8.07
N ILE A 45 3.79 1.50 7.82
CA ILE A 45 3.69 0.64 6.65
C ILE A 45 2.41 -0.20 6.71
N LYS A 46 2.15 -0.80 7.85
CA LYS A 46 0.99 -1.67 8.04
C LYS A 46 -0.33 -0.92 7.92
N THR A 47 -0.40 0.31 8.35
CA THR A 47 -1.64 1.06 8.38
C THR A 47 -1.87 1.95 7.17
N ARG A 48 -0.80 2.39 6.49
CA ARG A 48 -0.91 3.36 5.40
C ARG A 48 -0.53 2.83 4.04
N PHE A 49 0.20 1.71 3.98
CA PHE A 49 0.60 1.09 2.72
C PHE A 49 0.00 -0.31 2.63
N THR A 50 -1.32 -0.35 2.50
CA THR A 50 -2.10 -1.58 2.46
C THR A 50 -2.42 -1.98 1.03
N GLU A 51 -2.72 -3.25 0.82
CA GLU A 51 -3.14 -3.75 -0.49
C GLU A 51 -4.41 -3.06 -0.97
N SER A 52 -5.34 -2.77 -0.06
CA SER A 52 -6.58 -2.09 -0.39
C SER A 52 -6.34 -0.66 -0.91
N ARG A 53 -5.21 -0.07 -0.56
CA ARG A 53 -4.82 1.25 -1.07
C ARG A 53 -3.94 1.18 -2.32
N GLY A 54 -3.68 -0.01 -2.82
CA GLY A 54 -2.92 -0.21 -4.05
C GLY A 54 -1.43 -0.40 -3.86
N TYR A 55 -1.00 -0.92 -2.73
CA TYR A 55 0.42 -1.16 -2.45
C TYR A 55 0.68 -2.63 -2.19
N THR A 56 1.88 -3.08 -2.54
CA THR A 56 2.40 -4.38 -2.14
C THR A 56 3.61 -4.17 -1.27
N VAL A 57 3.75 -4.98 -0.22
CA VAL A 57 4.84 -4.85 0.73
C VAL A 57 5.50 -6.21 0.90
N GLU A 58 6.82 -6.25 0.67
CA GLU A 58 7.63 -7.43 0.95
C GLU A 58 8.62 -7.08 2.05
N SER A 59 8.70 -7.94 3.05
CA SER A 59 9.67 -7.79 4.13
C SER A 59 10.64 -8.95 4.08
N LYS A 60 11.93 -8.66 4.16
CA LYS A 60 12.97 -9.67 4.26
C LYS A 60 13.63 -9.58 5.62
N ARG A 61 13.73 -10.69 6.32
CA ARG A 61 14.48 -10.79 7.56
C ARG A 61 15.96 -10.94 7.24
N GLY A 62 16.78 -10.38 8.08
CA GLY A 62 18.22 -10.38 7.91
C GLY A 62 18.71 -9.04 7.37
N GLY A 63 19.95 -8.68 7.71
CA GLY A 63 20.53 -7.43 7.24
C GLY A 63 19.85 -6.16 7.73
N GLY A 64 19.16 -6.20 8.88
CA GLY A 64 18.59 -4.99 9.50
C GLY A 64 17.15 -4.67 9.11
N GLY A 65 16.39 -5.63 8.57
CA GLY A 65 14.97 -5.43 8.34
C GLY A 65 14.66 -4.67 7.07
N TYR A 66 14.91 -5.28 5.96
CA TYR A 66 14.69 -4.70 4.63
C TYR A 66 13.22 -4.79 4.24
N ILE A 67 12.67 -3.70 3.73
CA ILE A 67 11.28 -3.64 3.27
C ILE A 67 11.26 -3.08 1.86
N ARG A 68 10.47 -3.72 1.01
CA ARG A 68 10.22 -3.25 -0.35
C ARG A 68 8.74 -2.97 -0.53
N ILE A 69 8.42 -1.73 -0.86
CA ILE A 69 7.05 -1.28 -1.11
C ILE A 69 6.94 -0.94 -2.58
N ALA A 70 5.92 -1.47 -3.23
CA ALA A 70 5.66 -1.16 -4.63
C ALA A 70 4.22 -0.70 -4.80
N ARG A 71 4.02 0.25 -5.69
CA ARG A 71 2.69 0.68 -6.07
C ARG A 71 2.18 -0.25 -7.15
N VAL A 72 1.01 -0.84 -6.94
CA VAL A 72 0.40 -1.74 -7.92
C VAL A 72 -0.14 -0.90 -9.07
N ARG A 73 0.27 -1.23 -10.29
CA ARG A 73 -0.21 -0.56 -11.49
C ARG A 73 -1.68 -0.88 -11.70
N PHE A 74 -2.39 -0.02 -12.43
CA PHE A 74 -3.79 -0.23 -12.74
C PHE A 74 -4.03 -1.58 -13.42
N SER A 75 -3.16 -1.96 -14.36
CA SER A 75 -3.23 -3.25 -15.03
C SER A 75 -3.08 -4.43 -14.06
N ASP A 76 -2.18 -4.28 -13.10
CA ASP A 76 -1.95 -5.30 -12.08
C ASP A 76 -3.12 -5.39 -11.10
N GLN A 77 -3.72 -4.25 -10.75
CA GLN A 77 -4.93 -4.22 -9.93
C GLN A 77 -6.09 -4.91 -10.63
N HIS A 78 -6.24 -4.68 -11.92
CA HIS A 78 -7.27 -5.31 -12.71
C HIS A 78 -7.08 -6.82 -12.79
N GLN A 79 -5.84 -7.26 -12.98
CA GLN A 79 -5.50 -8.67 -13.01
C GLN A 79 -5.71 -9.33 -11.64
N MET A 80 -5.31 -8.63 -10.57
CA MET A 80 -5.52 -9.09 -9.20
C MET A 80 -7.01 -9.25 -8.89
N PHE A 81 -7.82 -8.28 -9.33
CA PHE A 81 -9.27 -8.33 -9.19
C PHE A 81 -9.84 -9.52 -9.95
N GLY A 82 -9.40 -9.74 -11.19
CA GLY A 82 -9.82 -10.89 -11.98
C GLY A 82 -9.46 -12.21 -11.34
N ASN A 83 -8.26 -12.32 -10.78
CA ASN A 83 -7.81 -13.51 -10.07
C ASN A 83 -8.63 -13.74 -8.79
N LEU A 84 -8.95 -12.69 -8.07
CA LEU A 84 -9.82 -12.76 -6.90
C LEU A 84 -11.21 -13.26 -7.27
N MET A 85 -11.77 -12.74 -8.34
CA MET A 85 -13.09 -13.17 -8.82
C MET A 85 -13.09 -14.63 -9.25
N ALA A 86 -12.03 -15.08 -9.92
CA ALA A 86 -11.90 -16.47 -10.34
C ALA A 86 -11.76 -17.42 -9.16
N ASN A 87 -11.04 -17.03 -8.12
CA ASN A 87 -10.82 -17.84 -6.93
C ASN A 87 -12.03 -17.86 -5.99
N ILE A 88 -12.85 -16.83 -6.04
CA ILE A 88 -14.04 -16.71 -5.18
C ILE A 88 -15.19 -17.57 -5.66
N GLY A 89 -15.20 -17.94 -6.95
CA GLY A 89 -16.10 -18.90 -7.62
C GLY A 89 -17.42 -19.25 -6.95
N GLU A 90 -17.40 -19.97 -5.87
CA GLU A 90 -18.61 -20.46 -5.22
C GLU A 90 -18.82 -19.99 -3.78
N ARG A 91 -17.84 -19.30 -3.19
CA ARG A 91 -17.93 -18.92 -1.78
C ARG A 91 -17.47 -17.48 -1.58
N ILE A 92 -18.38 -16.57 -1.79
CA ILE A 92 -18.12 -15.18 -1.45
C ILE A 92 -18.65 -14.95 -0.04
N SER A 93 -17.76 -14.65 0.91
CA SER A 93 -18.22 -14.13 2.18
C SER A 93 -18.72 -12.70 1.96
N GLU A 94 -19.64 -12.27 2.80
CA GLU A 94 -20.20 -10.93 2.71
C GLU A 94 -19.10 -9.86 2.78
N GLN A 95 -18.10 -10.10 3.60
CA GLN A 95 -16.99 -9.17 3.76
C GLN A 95 -16.17 -9.06 2.47
N VAL A 96 -15.86 -10.18 1.84
CA VAL A 96 -15.11 -10.20 0.58
C VAL A 96 -15.89 -9.49 -0.52
N PHE A 97 -17.20 -9.74 -0.59
CA PHE A 97 -18.05 -9.06 -1.55
C PHE A 97 -18.05 -7.55 -1.33
N THR A 98 -18.15 -7.11 -0.09
CA THR A 98 -18.11 -5.69 0.27
C THR A 98 -16.79 -5.07 -0.13
N ASP A 99 -15.68 -5.76 0.13
CA ASP A 99 -14.34 -5.26 -0.22
C ASP A 99 -14.18 -5.12 -1.73
N LEU A 100 -14.69 -6.08 -2.50
CA LEU A 100 -14.65 -6.03 -3.97
C LEU A 100 -15.47 -4.86 -4.51
N ILE A 101 -16.66 -4.65 -3.96
CA ILE A 101 -17.51 -3.52 -4.35
C ILE A 101 -16.82 -2.20 -4.04
N GLN A 102 -16.19 -2.09 -2.90
CA GLN A 102 -15.46 -0.89 -2.51
C GLN A 102 -14.34 -0.58 -3.51
N LEU A 103 -13.60 -1.59 -3.91
CA LEU A 103 -12.53 -1.46 -4.88
C LEU A 103 -13.03 -0.97 -6.24
N LEU A 104 -14.16 -1.52 -6.69
CA LEU A 104 -14.82 -1.10 -7.93
C LEU A 104 -15.30 0.35 -7.86
N PHE A 105 -15.87 0.74 -6.74
CA PHE A 105 -16.34 2.11 -6.55
C PHE A 105 -15.20 3.11 -6.59
N ASP A 106 -14.08 2.78 -5.96
CA ASP A 106 -12.91 3.67 -5.96
C ASP A 106 -12.38 3.88 -7.36
N GLU A 107 -12.30 2.82 -8.17
CA GLU A 107 -11.88 2.92 -9.56
C GLU A 107 -12.88 3.72 -10.42
N LYS A 108 -14.16 3.46 -10.25
CA LYS A 108 -15.20 4.17 -10.98
C LYS A 108 -15.24 5.64 -10.62
N SER A 109 -15.04 5.98 -9.37
CA SER A 109 -14.99 7.37 -8.93
C SER A 109 -13.87 8.12 -9.64
N LEU A 110 -12.70 7.49 -9.76
CA LEU A 110 -11.57 8.08 -10.48
C LEU A 110 -11.87 8.25 -11.97
N LEU A 111 -12.50 7.27 -12.58
CA LEU A 111 -12.86 7.31 -13.98
C LEU A 111 -13.93 8.37 -14.25
N ASN A 112 -14.94 8.46 -13.39
CA ASN A 112 -16.01 9.43 -13.53
C ASN A 112 -15.51 10.87 -13.41
N VAL A 113 -14.55 11.11 -12.53
CA VAL A 113 -13.93 12.43 -12.39
C VAL A 113 -13.21 12.83 -13.68
N LYS A 114 -12.64 11.87 -14.40
CA LYS A 114 -11.96 12.14 -15.66
C LYS A 114 -12.91 12.38 -16.83
N GLU A 115 -14.10 11.84 -16.77
CA GLU A 115 -15.09 12.00 -17.84
C GLU A 115 -15.86 13.30 -17.76
N ILE A 116 -15.87 13.94 -16.62
CA ILE A 116 -16.51 15.23 -16.41
C ILE A 116 -15.56 16.37 -16.77
#